data_d91a03e1aa0065c1f87737c36eff6b36
#
_entry.id   d91a03e1aa0065c1f87737c36eff6b36
#
_cell.length_a   1.000
_cell.length_b   1.000
_cell.length_c   1.000
_cell.angle_alpha   90.00
_cell.angle_beta   90.00
_cell.angle_gamma   90.00
#
_symmetry.space_group_name_H-M   'P 1'
#
loop_
_entity.id
_entity.type
_entity.pdbx_description
1 polymer ?
#
loop_
_entity_poly.entity_id
_entity_poly.type
_entity_poly.pdbx_seq_one_letter_code
_entity_poly.pdbx_strand_id
1 'polypeptide(L)'
;MMHRIAILTLASLISAGVAQAAETTAILNVHHAYCELCPSIVTKALQHVSGVKAVEVTKPDAAADMVATVTFDDAVTTVPQLVAATTNAGYPTEAAK
;
A
#
# COMPACT_ATOMS: atom_id res chain seq x y z
N MET A 1 -50.79 -22.38 15.07
CA MET A 1 -50.37 -22.22 14.93
C MET A 1 -49.37 -21.94 14.56
N MET A 2 -49.24 -21.81 14.64
CA MET A 2 -48.50 -21.53 14.42
C MET A 2 -47.49 -21.15 14.00
N HIS A 3 -47.22 -20.91 14.02
CA HIS A 3 -46.47 -20.48 13.75
C HIS A 3 -45.50 -20.31 13.40
N ARG A 4 -45.14 -20.15 13.43
CA ARG A 4 -44.41 -19.90 13.11
C ARG A 4 -43.42 -19.52 12.72
N ILE A 5 -43.06 -19.22 12.66
CA ILE A 5 -42.28 -18.78 12.37
C ILE A 5 -41.33 -18.45 12.03
N ALA A 6 -41.04 -18.05 11.88
CA ALA A 6 -40.21 -17.69 11.59
C ALA A 6 -39.23 -17.34 11.36
N ILE A 7 -38.89 -17.14 11.30
CA ILE A 7 -38.04 -16.76 11.11
C ILE A 7 -37.11 -16.43 10.74
N LEU A 8 -36.82 -16.11 10.62
CA LEU A 8 -36.04 -15.69 10.33
C LEU A 8 -35.07 -15.50 9.99
N THR A 9 -34.75 -15.23 9.90
CA THR A 9 -33.96 -14.98 9.64
C THR A 9 -33.02 -14.51 9.31
N LEU A 10 -32.67 -14.15 9.25
CA LEU A 10 -31.86 -13.59 8.98
C LEU A 10 -30.83 -13.35 8.76
N ALA A 11 -30.54 -13.12 8.74
CA ALA A 11 -29.68 -12.82 8.67
C ALA A 11 -28.72 -12.73 8.17
N SER A 12 -28.42 -12.48 7.98
CA SER A 12 -27.56 -12.33 7.56
C SER A 12 -26.70 -11.82 7.16
N LEU A 13 -26.57 -11.48 6.98
CA LEU A 13 -25.82 -10.99 6.60
C LEU A 13 -24.85 -10.55 6.54
N ILE A 14 -24.69 -10.20 6.70
CA ILE A 14 -23.88 -9.68 6.73
C ILE A 14 -22.94 -9.69 6.34
N SER A 15 -22.67 -9.48 6.26
CA SER A 15 -21.78 -9.46 6.04
C SER A 15 -21.07 -9.14 5.47
N ALA A 16 -21.08 -8.95 5.16
CA ALA A 16 -20.43 -8.73 4.54
C ALA A 16 -19.64 -8.05 4.41
N GLY A 17 -19.58 -7.65 4.24
CA GLY A 17 -18.85 -7.07 4.01
C GLY A 17 -17.89 -6.74 4.04
N VAL A 18 -17.73 -6.68 4.19
CA VAL A 18 -16.88 -6.37 4.38
C VAL A 18 -15.87 -6.51 3.80
N ALA A 19 -15.84 -6.78 3.09
CA ALA A 19 -14.85 -6.90 2.43
C ALA A 19 -14.19 -5.82 2.20
N GLN A 20 -13.62 -5.45 2.81
CA GLN A 20 -13.07 -4.42 2.68
C GLN A 20 -11.89 -4.51 2.28
N ALA A 21 -11.39 -3.63 2.11
CA ALA A 21 -10.13 -3.40 1.72
C ALA A 21 -9.19 -3.93 2.63
N ALA A 22 -8.25 -4.63 2.19
CA ALA A 22 -7.21 -5.15 3.05
C ALA A 22 -6.04 -4.24 2.97
N GLU A 23 -5.61 -3.73 4.09
CA GLU A 23 -4.37 -2.97 4.14
C GLU A 23 -3.20 -3.93 4.09
N THR A 24 -2.29 -3.64 3.20
CA THR A 24 -1.11 -4.46 2.97
C THR A 24 0.11 -3.56 3.06
N THR A 25 1.19 -4.09 3.56
CA THR A 25 2.44 -3.36 3.64
C THR A 25 3.45 -3.95 2.68
N ALA A 26 4.07 -3.11 1.89
CA ALA A 26 5.13 -3.51 0.97
C ALA A 26 6.40 -2.76 1.32
N ILE A 27 7.52 -3.42 1.12
CA ILE A 27 8.82 -2.81 1.33
C ILE A 27 9.49 -2.72 -0.03
N LEU A 28 9.94 -1.53 -0.38
CA LEU A 28 10.56 -1.27 -1.66
C LEU A 28 12.00 -0.84 -1.47
N ASN A 29 12.88 -1.39 -2.27
CA ASN A 29 14.26 -0.92 -2.33
C ASN A 29 14.35 0.09 -3.45
N VAL A 30 14.67 1.33 -3.10
CA VAL A 30 14.72 2.43 -4.05
C VAL A 30 16.18 2.77 -4.27
N HIS A 31 16.63 2.63 -5.51
CA HIS A 31 18.03 2.78 -5.84
C HIS A 31 18.34 4.17 -6.32
N HIS A 32 19.59 4.57 -6.18
CA HIS A 32 20.09 5.85 -6.71
C HIS A 32 19.45 7.06 -6.04
N ALA A 33 18.93 6.89 -4.85
CA ALA A 33 18.26 7.97 -4.13
C ALA A 33 19.21 8.56 -3.08
N TYR A 34 20.28 9.17 -3.53
CA TYR A 34 21.32 9.63 -2.62
C TYR A 34 21.29 11.12 -2.31
N CYS A 35 20.40 11.86 -2.93
CA CYS A 35 20.35 13.31 -2.71
C CYS A 35 19.51 13.60 -1.48
N GLU A 36 19.68 14.82 -0.96
CA GLU A 36 18.97 15.21 0.23
C GLU A 36 17.49 15.30 0.03
N LEU A 37 17.04 15.62 -1.16
CA LEU A 37 15.62 15.77 -1.45
C LEU A 37 15.00 14.46 -1.93
N CYS A 38 15.80 13.45 -2.17
CA CYS A 38 15.28 12.20 -2.72
C CYS A 38 14.24 11.55 -1.82
N PRO A 39 14.38 11.53 -0.49
CA PRO A 39 13.33 10.95 0.33
C PRO A 39 11.99 11.65 0.16
N SER A 40 12.01 12.97 0.05
CA SER A 40 10.77 13.72 -0.15
C SER A 40 10.14 13.40 -1.50
N ILE A 41 10.96 13.30 -2.53
CA ILE A 41 10.46 13.02 -3.86
C ILE A 41 9.83 11.64 -3.91
N VAL A 42 10.51 10.66 -3.33
CA VAL A 42 10.00 9.29 -3.31
C VAL A 42 8.72 9.22 -2.51
N THR A 43 8.69 9.87 -1.35
CA THR A 43 7.51 9.88 -0.51
C THR A 43 6.32 10.46 -1.27
N LYS A 44 6.52 11.58 -1.94
CA LYS A 44 5.43 12.19 -2.68
C LYS A 44 4.98 11.35 -3.86
N ALA A 45 5.93 10.74 -4.56
CA ALA A 45 5.57 9.89 -5.69
C ALA A 45 4.67 8.75 -5.24
N LEU A 46 4.99 8.15 -4.09
CA LEU A 46 4.18 7.06 -3.57
C LEU A 46 2.86 7.55 -3.02
N GLN A 47 2.85 8.70 -2.36
CA GLN A 47 1.60 9.24 -1.81
C GLN A 47 0.59 9.59 -2.89
N HIS A 48 1.05 9.85 -4.10
CA HIS A 48 0.16 10.18 -5.20
C HIS A 48 -0.51 8.95 -5.80
N VAL A 49 -0.08 7.76 -5.45
CA VAL A 49 -0.72 6.55 -5.96
C VAL A 49 -2.02 6.35 -5.20
N SER A 50 -3.11 6.17 -5.93
CA SER A 50 -4.40 5.92 -5.30
C SER A 50 -4.32 4.67 -4.46
N GLY A 51 -4.89 4.71 -3.27
CA GLY A 51 -4.89 3.56 -2.38
C GLY A 51 -3.76 3.53 -1.39
N VAL A 52 -2.75 4.39 -1.56
CA VAL A 52 -1.65 4.46 -0.59
C VAL A 52 -2.13 5.18 0.65
N LYS A 53 -1.93 4.56 1.80
CA LYS A 53 -2.37 5.11 3.07
C LYS A 53 -1.24 5.73 3.86
N ALA A 54 -0.05 5.16 3.79
CA ALA A 54 1.07 5.65 4.56
C ALA A 54 2.37 5.29 3.86
N VAL A 55 3.35 6.17 3.95
CA VAL A 55 4.67 5.94 3.38
C VAL A 55 5.70 6.32 4.42
N GLU A 56 6.64 5.42 4.65
CA GLU A 56 7.73 5.71 5.55
C GLU A 56 9.02 5.38 4.83
N VAL A 57 9.92 6.34 4.74
CA VAL A 57 11.14 6.21 3.98
C VAL A 57 12.33 6.31 4.91
N THR A 58 13.25 5.36 4.79
CA THR A 58 14.47 5.38 5.60
C THR A 58 15.67 5.15 4.71
N LYS A 59 16.79 5.72 5.11
CA LYS A 59 18.08 5.43 4.51
C LYS A 59 18.97 4.90 5.62
N PRO A 60 19.33 3.62 5.54
CA PRO A 60 20.14 3.05 6.63
C PRO A 60 21.45 3.79 6.85
N ASP A 61 22.07 4.25 5.77
CA ASP A 61 23.22 5.13 5.91
C ASP A 61 23.38 5.88 4.60
N ALA A 62 24.38 6.74 4.55
CA ALA A 62 24.52 7.67 3.43
C ALA A 62 24.80 6.96 2.13
N ALA A 63 25.39 5.79 2.17
CA ALA A 63 25.75 5.07 0.96
C ALA A 63 24.74 4.02 0.57
N ALA A 64 23.77 3.75 1.44
CA ALA A 64 22.81 2.67 1.19
C ALA A 64 21.65 3.16 0.37
N ASP A 65 21.02 2.24 -0.32
CA ASP A 65 19.78 2.54 -1.00
C ASP A 65 18.70 2.85 0.02
N MET A 66 17.70 3.59 -0.44
CA MET A 66 16.59 3.96 0.40
C MET A 66 15.62 2.81 0.50
N VAL A 67 14.97 2.69 1.64
CA VAL A 67 13.92 1.70 1.84
C VAL A 67 12.63 2.44 2.08
N ALA A 68 11.61 2.12 1.31
CA ALA A 68 10.29 2.71 1.46
C ALA A 68 9.33 1.64 1.93
N THR A 69 8.69 1.89 3.06
CA THR A 69 7.67 1.02 3.58
C THR A 69 6.32 1.66 3.27
N VAL A 70 5.50 0.98 2.50
CA VAL A 70 4.26 1.56 2.00
C VAL A 70 3.10 0.71 2.47
N THR A 71 2.15 1.35 3.13
CA THR A 71 0.90 0.70 3.50
C THR A 71 -0.16 1.16 2.51
N PHE A 72 -0.85 0.22 1.91
CA PHE A 72 -1.78 0.54 0.84
C PHE A 72 -2.95 -0.43 0.84
N ASP A 73 -4.00 -0.02 0.15
CA ASP A 73 -5.20 -0.81 -0.03
C ASP A 73 -4.99 -1.68 -1.27
N ASP A 74 -4.87 -2.98 -1.07
CA ASP A 74 -4.54 -3.87 -2.19
C ASP A 74 -5.73 -4.13 -3.11
N ALA A 75 -6.91 -3.62 -2.77
CA ALA A 75 -8.02 -3.62 -3.70
C ALA A 75 -7.95 -2.46 -4.69
N VAL A 76 -7.09 -1.46 -4.41
CA VAL A 76 -7.00 -0.26 -5.24
C VAL A 76 -5.71 -0.23 -6.04
N THR A 77 -4.60 -0.64 -5.45
CA THR A 77 -3.32 -0.61 -6.13
C THR A 77 -2.53 -1.88 -5.85
N THR A 78 -1.39 -2.00 -6.48
CA THR A 78 -0.57 -3.21 -6.40
C THR A 78 0.88 -2.81 -6.23
N VAL A 79 1.70 -3.77 -5.80
CA VAL A 79 3.13 -3.53 -5.66
C VAL A 79 3.77 -3.10 -6.99
N PRO A 80 3.47 -3.75 -8.14
CA PRO A 80 4.03 -3.25 -9.40
C PRO A 80 3.69 -1.81 -9.70
N GLN A 81 2.52 -1.33 -9.30
CA GLN A 81 2.17 0.06 -9.51
C GLN A 81 2.97 0.99 -8.62
N LEU A 82 3.25 0.56 -7.39
CA LEU A 82 4.09 1.35 -6.49
C LEU A 82 5.52 1.44 -7.04
N VAL A 83 6.04 0.31 -7.52
CA VAL A 83 7.37 0.28 -8.13
C VAL A 83 7.41 1.21 -9.35
N ALA A 84 6.37 1.17 -10.17
CA ALA A 84 6.32 2.02 -11.34
C ALA A 84 6.31 3.50 -10.97
N ALA A 85 5.62 3.86 -9.89
CA ALA A 85 5.54 5.25 -9.49
C ALA A 85 6.90 5.81 -9.14
N THR A 86 7.70 5.08 -8.38
CA THR A 86 9.03 5.55 -8.01
C THR A 86 10.00 5.44 -9.17
N THR A 87 9.89 4.40 -9.99
CA THR A 87 10.74 4.27 -11.15
C THR A 87 10.50 5.42 -12.12
N ASN A 88 9.23 5.78 -12.31
CA ASN A 88 8.90 6.90 -13.20
C ASN A 88 9.35 8.23 -12.65
N ALA A 89 9.52 8.32 -11.33
CA ALA A 89 10.06 9.54 -10.73
C ALA A 89 11.58 9.63 -10.89
N GLY A 90 12.20 8.61 -11.45
CA GLY A 90 13.63 8.62 -11.70
C GLY A 90 14.44 7.73 -10.80
N TYR A 91 13.79 6.90 -9.99
CA TYR A 91 14.48 6.06 -9.03
C TYR A 91 14.18 4.60 -9.31
N PRO A 92 15.12 3.86 -9.89
CA PRO A 92 14.89 2.42 -10.10
C PRO A 92 14.51 1.76 -8.78
N THR A 93 13.48 0.96 -8.80
CA THR A 93 12.91 0.42 -7.58
C THR A 93 12.57 -1.03 -7.80
N GLU A 94 12.72 -1.83 -6.74
CA GLU A 94 12.25 -3.20 -6.77
C GLU A 94 11.62 -3.54 -5.44
N ALA A 95 10.70 -4.48 -5.47
CA ALA A 95 10.07 -4.94 -4.25
C ALA A 95 11.07 -5.78 -3.46
N ALA A 96 11.13 -5.53 -2.17
CA ALA A 96 11.97 -6.34 -1.31
C ALA A 96 11.11 -7.48 -0.84
N LYS A 97 11.37 -8.58 -1.24
CA LYS A 97 10.75 -9.70 -0.88
C LYS A 97 9.83 -9.77 0.04
#